data_bdd47d85a89c9732672cbf2a642a185b
#
_entry.id   bdd47d85a89c9732672cbf2a642a185b
#
_cell.length_a   1.000
_cell.length_b   1.000
_cell.length_c   1.000
_cell.angle_alpha   90.00
_cell.angle_beta   90.00
_cell.angle_gamma   90.00
#
_symmetry.space_group_name_H-M   'P 1'
#
loop_
_entity.id
_entity.type
_entity.pdbx_description
1 polymer ?
#
loop_
_entity_poly.entity_id
_entity_poly.type
_entity_poly.pdbx_seq_one_letter_code
_entity_poly.pdbx_strand_id
1 'polypeptide(L)'
;MRLRYRLLFMLAVFATPILAAGQSQVSDRAVQRIQKEVLHELRMLPYLTVFDNLAYKVDGYKVTLLGQVTNPVVKNDAEKAVKSIEGVEEVDNQIEVLPPSPMDNRLRRVLFRAIYGFPSLQKYDMGVIKPIRIIVKNGHVTLEGVVDNQTDKDTAGIRANGVSGVFSVTNNLQVVKS
;
A
#
# COMPACT_ATOMS: atom_id res chain seq x y z
N MET A 1 -29.01 -3.62 -80.47
CA MET A 1 -29.10 -4.28 -79.15
C MET A 1 -28.29 -3.45 -78.20
N ARG A 2 -28.87 -2.54 -77.36
CA ARG A 2 -28.18 -1.57 -76.51
C ARG A 2 -28.43 -1.95 -75.06
N LEU A 3 -27.39 -2.43 -74.38
CA LEU A 3 -27.43 -2.83 -73.00
C LEU A 3 -27.15 -1.58 -72.07
N ARG A 4 -28.17 -1.23 -71.26
CA ARG A 4 -28.14 -0.09 -70.35
C ARG A 4 -27.64 -0.59 -68.95
N TYR A 5 -26.44 -0.23 -68.56
CA TYR A 5 -25.94 -0.42 -67.16
C TYR A 5 -26.59 0.61 -66.30
N ARG A 6 -27.34 0.19 -65.27
CA ARG A 6 -27.81 1.01 -64.17
C ARG A 6 -26.72 1.01 -63.08
N LEU A 7 -26.12 2.15 -62.87
CA LEU A 7 -25.18 2.36 -61.75
C LEU A 7 -26.00 2.49 -60.44
N LEU A 8 -25.86 1.55 -59.50
CA LEU A 8 -26.40 1.64 -58.15
C LEU A 8 -25.35 2.33 -57.30
N PHE A 9 -25.65 3.57 -56.85
CA PHE A 9 -24.85 4.26 -55.82
C PHE A 9 -25.21 3.68 -54.45
N MET A 10 -24.29 2.92 -53.83
CA MET A 10 -24.40 2.47 -52.48
C MET A 10 -23.84 3.55 -51.56
N LEU A 11 -24.72 4.22 -50.84
CA LEU A 11 -24.37 5.22 -49.83
C LEU A 11 -23.88 4.47 -48.57
N ALA A 12 -22.57 4.40 -48.36
CA ALA A 12 -21.98 3.86 -47.13
C ALA A 12 -22.07 4.92 -46.01
N VAL A 13 -22.98 4.68 -45.06
CA VAL A 13 -23.06 5.48 -43.82
C VAL A 13 -21.92 5.05 -42.93
N PHE A 14 -20.90 5.89 -42.80
CA PHE A 14 -19.85 5.75 -41.77
C PHE A 14 -20.43 6.19 -40.41
N ALA A 15 -20.85 5.23 -39.63
CA ALA A 15 -21.13 5.46 -38.22
C ALA A 15 -19.78 5.55 -37.45
N THR A 16 -19.41 6.76 -37.05
CA THR A 16 -18.23 6.99 -36.19
C THR A 16 -18.56 6.60 -34.76
N PRO A 17 -17.76 5.77 -34.09
CA PRO A 17 -17.93 5.49 -32.65
C PRO A 17 -17.32 6.61 -31.82
N ILE A 18 -18.12 7.60 -31.38
CA ILE A 18 -17.72 8.69 -30.49
C ILE A 18 -18.22 8.39 -29.07
N LEU A 19 -17.99 7.22 -28.51
CA LEU A 19 -18.49 6.92 -27.15
C LEU A 19 -17.49 6.26 -26.19
N ALA A 20 -16.24 6.01 -26.61
CA ALA A 20 -15.30 5.27 -25.75
C ALA A 20 -14.42 6.15 -24.83
N ALA A 21 -14.19 7.43 -25.19
CA ALA A 21 -13.26 8.30 -24.42
C ALA A 21 -13.86 8.87 -23.12
N GLY A 22 -15.18 8.96 -23.01
CA GLY A 22 -15.83 9.52 -21.82
C GLY A 22 -15.96 8.54 -20.65
N GLN A 23 -16.11 7.26 -20.95
CA GLN A 23 -16.27 6.22 -19.92
C GLN A 23 -14.95 5.87 -19.21
N SER A 24 -13.82 5.87 -19.93
CA SER A 24 -12.51 5.64 -19.33
C SER A 24 -12.10 6.76 -18.38
N GLN A 25 -12.36 8.01 -18.71
CA GLN A 25 -12.01 9.15 -17.84
C GLN A 25 -12.86 9.24 -16.57
N VAL A 26 -14.11 8.83 -16.62
CA VAL A 26 -14.99 8.78 -15.42
C VAL A 26 -14.57 7.63 -14.52
N SER A 27 -14.25 6.47 -15.07
CA SER A 27 -13.73 5.34 -14.29
C SER A 27 -12.37 5.65 -13.64
N ASP A 28 -11.45 6.30 -14.34
CA ASP A 28 -10.14 6.68 -13.80
C ASP A 28 -10.24 7.65 -12.62
N ARG A 29 -11.14 8.64 -12.69
CA ARG A 29 -11.40 9.56 -11.56
C ARG A 29 -12.01 8.84 -10.36
N ALA A 30 -12.92 7.91 -10.58
CA ALA A 30 -13.51 7.11 -9.51
C ALA A 30 -12.45 6.23 -8.83
N VAL A 31 -11.59 5.56 -9.58
CA VAL A 31 -10.48 4.75 -9.06
C VAL A 31 -9.49 5.61 -8.27
N GLN A 32 -9.12 6.79 -8.77
CA GLN A 32 -8.24 7.71 -8.05
C GLN A 32 -8.87 8.21 -6.73
N ARG A 33 -10.19 8.46 -6.70
CA ARG A 33 -10.90 8.79 -5.47
C ARG A 33 -10.82 7.64 -4.47
N ILE A 34 -11.18 6.43 -4.90
CA ILE A 34 -11.09 5.23 -4.06
C ILE A 34 -9.68 5.06 -3.50
N GLN A 35 -8.63 5.20 -4.32
CA GLN A 35 -7.23 5.10 -3.85
C GLN A 35 -6.93 6.10 -2.73
N LYS A 36 -7.35 7.37 -2.86
CA LYS A 36 -7.13 8.39 -1.83
C LYS A 36 -7.90 8.10 -0.56
N GLU A 37 -9.15 7.67 -0.68
CA GLU A 37 -9.99 7.35 0.47
C GLU A 37 -9.47 6.11 1.20
N VAL A 38 -9.09 5.04 0.49
CA VAL A 38 -8.46 3.84 1.08
C VAL A 38 -7.19 4.23 1.86
N LEU A 39 -6.33 5.06 1.27
CA LEU A 39 -5.11 5.51 1.96
C LEU A 39 -5.45 6.30 3.24
N HIS A 40 -6.46 7.17 3.17
CA HIS A 40 -6.91 7.94 4.32
C HIS A 40 -7.43 7.03 5.43
N GLU A 41 -8.38 6.15 5.12
CA GLU A 41 -9.00 5.24 6.07
C GLU A 41 -7.98 4.33 6.76
N LEU A 42 -7.05 3.74 5.98
CA LEU A 42 -6.02 2.89 6.55
C LEU A 42 -5.06 3.64 7.49
N ARG A 43 -4.82 4.93 7.25
CA ARG A 43 -3.98 5.77 8.13
C ARG A 43 -4.68 6.20 9.41
N MET A 44 -6.00 6.25 9.39
CA MET A 44 -6.81 6.67 10.54
C MET A 44 -7.23 5.50 11.43
N LEU A 45 -6.85 4.26 11.09
CA LEU A 45 -7.19 3.09 11.88
C LEU A 45 -6.69 3.20 13.32
N PRO A 46 -7.55 2.96 14.31
CA PRO A 46 -7.14 2.85 15.69
C PRO A 46 -6.22 1.64 15.87
N TYR A 47 -5.32 1.71 16.84
CA TYR A 47 -4.36 0.64 17.19
C TYR A 47 -3.32 0.30 16.11
N LEU A 48 -3.25 1.07 15.02
CA LEU A 48 -2.15 0.93 14.05
C LEU A 48 -0.84 1.43 14.68
N THR A 49 0.16 0.57 14.72
CA THR A 49 1.45 0.85 15.35
C THR A 49 2.58 0.92 14.32
N VAL A 50 3.77 1.30 14.77
CA VAL A 50 5.00 1.23 13.95
C VAL A 50 5.39 -0.21 13.58
N PHE A 51 4.83 -1.20 14.25
CA PHE A 51 5.08 -2.63 14.04
C PHE A 51 4.09 -3.28 13.06
N ASP A 52 3.22 -2.47 12.48
CA ASP A 52 2.24 -2.88 11.48
C ASP A 52 2.57 -2.23 10.15
N ASN A 53 2.43 -2.97 9.05
CA ASN A 53 2.55 -2.47 7.70
C ASN A 53 1.29 -2.79 6.93
N LEU A 54 0.61 -1.77 6.41
CA LEU A 54 -0.57 -1.92 5.57
C LEU A 54 -0.27 -1.40 4.17
N ALA A 55 -0.62 -2.19 3.19
CA ALA A 55 -0.58 -1.84 1.78
C ALA A 55 -1.91 -2.20 1.11
N TYR A 56 -2.19 -1.62 -0.04
CA TYR A 56 -3.40 -1.91 -0.78
C TYR A 56 -3.16 -1.84 -2.28
N LYS A 57 -4.04 -2.50 -3.02
CA LYS A 57 -4.13 -2.47 -4.47
C LYS A 57 -5.56 -2.17 -4.85
N VAL A 58 -5.77 -1.25 -5.77
CA VAL A 58 -7.10 -0.95 -6.31
C VAL A 58 -7.11 -1.36 -7.78
N ASP A 59 -8.06 -2.23 -8.13
CA ASP A 59 -8.31 -2.70 -9.49
C ASP A 59 -9.78 -2.46 -9.82
N GLY A 60 -10.06 -1.39 -10.54
CA GLY A 60 -11.42 -0.90 -10.73
C GLY A 60 -12.09 -0.55 -9.38
N TYR A 61 -13.12 -1.29 -9.03
CA TYR A 61 -13.88 -1.15 -7.76
C TYR A 61 -13.55 -2.23 -6.73
N LYS A 62 -12.58 -3.11 -7.04
CA LYS A 62 -12.04 -4.10 -6.13
C LYS A 62 -10.80 -3.57 -5.41
N VAL A 63 -10.76 -3.75 -4.08
CA VAL A 63 -9.61 -3.40 -3.24
C VAL A 63 -9.02 -4.66 -2.63
N THR A 64 -7.72 -4.89 -2.83
CA THR A 64 -6.97 -5.93 -2.14
C THR A 64 -6.15 -5.29 -1.03
N LEU A 65 -6.37 -5.70 0.21
CA LEU A 65 -5.61 -5.28 1.39
C LEU A 65 -4.47 -6.26 1.64
N LEU A 66 -3.28 -5.76 1.87
CA LEU A 66 -2.04 -6.52 2.02
C LEU A 66 -1.26 -6.02 3.23
N GLY A 67 -0.27 -6.80 3.65
CA GLY A 67 0.68 -6.43 4.70
C GLY A 67 0.56 -7.28 5.94
N GLN A 68 1.14 -6.81 7.05
CA GLN A 68 1.23 -7.54 8.31
C GLN A 68 0.81 -6.65 9.48
N VAL A 69 0.07 -7.22 10.41
CA VAL A 69 -0.36 -6.53 11.63
C VAL A 69 -0.10 -7.40 12.86
N THR A 70 0.16 -6.75 13.97
CA THR A 70 0.37 -7.42 15.28
C THR A 70 -0.96 -7.68 16.00
N ASN A 71 -2.01 -6.93 15.65
CA ASN A 71 -3.32 -7.02 16.29
C ASN A 71 -4.39 -7.42 15.27
N PRO A 72 -5.13 -8.53 15.48
CA PRO A 72 -6.19 -8.96 14.56
C PRO A 72 -7.34 -7.94 14.44
N VAL A 73 -7.54 -7.07 15.43
CA VAL A 73 -8.52 -5.98 15.35
C VAL A 73 -8.21 -5.04 14.20
N VAL A 74 -6.94 -4.69 13.97
CA VAL A 74 -6.52 -3.82 12.86
C VAL A 74 -6.88 -4.43 11.52
N LYS A 75 -6.69 -5.75 11.33
CA LYS A 75 -7.11 -6.46 10.11
C LYS A 75 -8.61 -6.31 9.85
N ASN A 76 -9.42 -6.54 10.88
CA ASN A 76 -10.88 -6.48 10.76
C ASN A 76 -11.38 -5.05 10.53
N ASP A 77 -10.77 -4.09 11.21
CA ASP A 77 -11.16 -2.68 11.09
C ASP A 77 -10.74 -2.10 9.73
N ALA A 78 -9.57 -2.51 9.19
CA ALA A 78 -9.14 -2.16 7.84
C ALA A 78 -10.17 -2.62 6.80
N GLU A 79 -10.65 -3.86 6.90
CA GLU A 79 -11.66 -4.38 5.98
C GLU A 79 -12.98 -3.61 6.07
N LYS A 80 -13.46 -3.35 7.29
CA LYS A 80 -14.71 -2.60 7.51
C LYS A 80 -14.61 -1.17 6.96
N ALA A 81 -13.51 -0.47 7.27
CA ALA A 81 -13.28 0.89 6.81
C ALA A 81 -13.28 0.97 5.28
N VAL A 82 -12.56 0.06 4.62
CA VAL A 82 -12.48 0.05 3.16
C VAL A 82 -13.81 -0.37 2.50
N LYS A 83 -14.56 -1.31 3.10
CA LYS A 83 -15.90 -1.69 2.62
C LYS A 83 -16.92 -0.55 2.69
N SER A 84 -16.74 0.43 3.59
CA SER A 84 -17.63 1.59 3.72
C SER A 84 -17.37 2.69 2.69
N ILE A 85 -16.29 2.62 1.93
CA ILE A 85 -15.95 3.62 0.91
C ILE A 85 -16.91 3.50 -0.27
N GLU A 86 -17.53 4.62 -0.65
CA GLU A 86 -18.44 4.68 -1.78
C GLU A 86 -17.75 4.27 -3.10
N GLY A 87 -18.32 3.31 -3.81
CA GLY A 87 -17.80 2.77 -5.05
C GLY A 87 -16.87 1.55 -4.88
N VAL A 88 -16.55 1.14 -3.66
CA VAL A 88 -15.89 -0.15 -3.43
C VAL A 88 -16.94 -1.26 -3.47
N GLU A 89 -16.77 -2.20 -4.40
CA GLU A 89 -17.70 -3.32 -4.61
C GLU A 89 -17.19 -4.60 -3.93
N GLU A 90 -15.87 -4.80 -3.91
CA GLU A 90 -15.24 -6.00 -3.34
C GLU A 90 -13.98 -5.63 -2.55
N VAL A 91 -13.81 -6.25 -1.38
CA VAL A 91 -12.59 -6.16 -0.57
C VAL A 91 -12.02 -7.56 -0.33
N ASP A 92 -10.82 -7.80 -0.85
CA ASP A 92 -10.05 -9.01 -0.61
C ASP A 92 -9.00 -8.72 0.49
N ASN A 93 -9.24 -9.24 1.70
CA ASN A 93 -8.40 -8.94 2.86
C ASN A 93 -7.33 -10.02 3.07
N GLN A 94 -6.17 -9.82 2.46
CA GLN A 94 -4.99 -10.66 2.56
C GLN A 94 -4.00 -10.20 3.66
N ILE A 95 -4.42 -9.31 4.59
CA ILE A 95 -3.57 -8.88 5.70
C ILE A 95 -3.22 -10.09 6.58
N GLU A 96 -1.93 -10.33 6.79
CA GLU A 96 -1.42 -11.35 7.71
C GLU A 96 -1.45 -10.84 9.15
N VAL A 97 -2.03 -11.62 10.06
CA VAL A 97 -1.87 -11.37 11.50
C VAL A 97 -0.64 -12.11 11.99
N LEU A 98 0.34 -11.35 12.49
CA LEU A 98 1.58 -11.91 13.00
C LEU A 98 1.31 -12.77 14.24
N PRO A 99 1.94 -13.95 14.37
CA PRO A 99 1.74 -14.81 15.53
C PRO A 99 2.20 -14.11 16.82
N PRO A 100 1.48 -14.31 17.94
CA PRO A 100 1.92 -13.79 19.23
C PRO A 100 3.22 -14.47 19.66
N SER A 101 4.26 -13.67 19.89
CA SER A 101 5.58 -14.14 20.29
C SER A 101 6.19 -13.14 21.30
N PRO A 102 6.44 -13.57 22.55
CA PRO A 102 7.14 -12.74 23.55
C PRO A 102 8.51 -12.29 23.08
N MET A 103 9.23 -13.16 22.34
CA MET A 103 10.54 -12.85 21.78
C MET A 103 10.45 -11.74 20.72
N ASP A 104 9.54 -11.87 19.76
CA ASP A 104 9.36 -10.86 18.72
C ASP A 104 8.88 -9.53 19.33
N ASN A 105 8.02 -9.57 20.34
CA ASN A 105 7.60 -8.37 21.07
C ASN A 105 8.75 -7.67 21.76
N ARG A 106 9.70 -8.43 22.31
CA ARG A 106 10.94 -7.86 22.87
C ARG A 106 11.80 -7.25 21.76
N LEU A 107 11.99 -7.97 20.65
CA LEU A 107 12.77 -7.48 19.49
C LEU A 107 12.17 -6.20 18.93
N ARG A 108 10.86 -6.10 18.74
CA ARG A 108 10.16 -4.89 18.28
C ARG A 108 10.57 -3.66 19.13
N ARG A 109 10.51 -3.78 20.46
CA ARG A 109 10.87 -2.66 21.34
C ARG A 109 12.36 -2.29 21.29
N VAL A 110 13.24 -3.26 21.15
CA VAL A 110 14.69 -3.01 21.05
C VAL A 110 15.02 -2.39 19.69
N LEU A 111 14.44 -2.90 18.61
CA LEU A 111 14.59 -2.37 17.25
C LEU A 111 14.08 -0.93 17.15
N PHE A 112 12.93 -0.64 17.74
CA PHE A 112 12.40 0.72 17.78
C PHE A 112 13.43 1.69 18.39
N ARG A 113 13.97 1.35 19.55
CA ARG A 113 15.01 2.19 20.22
C ARG A 113 16.31 2.25 19.42
N ALA A 114 16.73 1.15 18.80
CA ALA A 114 17.96 1.11 18.01
C ALA A 114 17.87 1.98 16.73
N ILE A 115 16.70 2.05 16.11
CA ILE A 115 16.48 2.81 14.88
C ILE A 115 16.11 4.26 15.22
N TYR A 116 15.00 4.48 15.91
CA TYR A 116 14.48 5.81 16.18
C TYR A 116 15.26 6.60 17.26
N GLY A 117 15.99 5.90 18.12
CA GLY A 117 16.93 6.53 19.07
C GLY A 117 18.27 6.93 18.45
N PHE A 118 18.55 6.58 17.19
CA PHE A 118 19.80 6.95 16.54
C PHE A 118 19.73 8.39 16.01
N PRO A 119 20.73 9.27 16.27
CA PRO A 119 20.60 10.71 16.01
C PRO A 119 20.16 11.10 14.62
N SER A 120 20.70 10.47 13.54
CA SER A 120 20.32 10.80 12.17
C SER A 120 18.91 10.35 11.79
N LEU A 121 18.31 9.39 12.52
CA LEU A 121 16.99 8.82 12.25
C LEU A 121 15.89 9.40 13.17
N GLN A 122 16.26 10.20 14.21
CA GLN A 122 15.29 10.80 15.14
C GLN A 122 14.27 11.71 14.44
N LYS A 123 14.63 12.32 13.31
CA LYS A 123 13.70 13.12 12.50
C LYS A 123 12.45 12.34 12.06
N TYR A 124 12.55 11.02 11.91
CA TYR A 124 11.44 10.13 11.57
C TYR A 124 10.54 9.79 12.76
N ASP A 125 10.94 10.13 13.98
CA ASP A 125 10.14 9.91 15.20
C ASP A 125 9.15 11.04 15.51
N MET A 126 9.24 12.17 14.82
CA MET A 126 8.47 13.38 15.14
C MET A 126 6.98 13.33 14.76
N GLY A 127 6.57 12.42 13.87
CA GLY A 127 5.19 12.31 13.40
C GLY A 127 4.36 11.28 14.19
N VAL A 128 3.04 11.42 14.14
CA VAL A 128 2.10 10.42 14.67
C VAL A 128 2.25 9.10 13.91
N ILE A 129 2.34 9.18 12.57
CA ILE A 129 2.58 8.03 11.72
C ILE A 129 4.08 7.94 11.44
N LYS A 130 4.70 6.88 11.96
CA LYS A 130 6.14 6.65 11.78
C LYS A 130 6.40 6.16 10.35
N PRO A 131 7.32 6.81 9.59
CA PRO A 131 7.56 6.41 8.19
C PRO A 131 8.37 5.12 8.03
N ILE A 132 9.15 4.71 9.05
CA ILE A 132 9.86 3.42 9.05
C ILE A 132 9.04 2.41 9.83
N ARG A 133 8.50 1.40 9.16
CA ARG A 133 7.76 0.29 9.77
C ARG A 133 8.72 -0.83 10.12
N ILE A 134 8.53 -1.47 11.27
CA ILE A 134 9.41 -2.51 11.81
C ILE A 134 8.62 -3.80 11.99
N ILE A 135 8.63 -4.66 11.00
CA ILE A 135 7.91 -5.92 11.01
C ILE A 135 8.84 -7.01 11.53
N VAL A 136 8.41 -7.73 12.56
CA VAL A 136 9.18 -8.84 13.14
C VAL A 136 8.33 -10.09 13.18
N LYS A 137 8.85 -11.16 12.57
CA LYS A 137 8.23 -12.48 12.51
C LYS A 137 9.30 -13.55 12.75
N ASN A 138 9.18 -14.30 13.85
CA ASN A 138 10.13 -15.36 14.22
C ASN A 138 11.61 -14.91 14.25
N GLY A 139 11.88 -13.68 14.72
CA GLY A 139 13.22 -13.10 14.75
C GLY A 139 13.73 -12.53 13.42
N HIS A 140 12.97 -12.69 12.33
CA HIS A 140 13.26 -12.04 11.05
C HIS A 140 12.63 -10.65 11.01
N VAL A 141 13.42 -9.65 10.62
CA VAL A 141 13.02 -8.25 10.58
C VAL A 141 12.84 -7.79 9.15
N THR A 142 11.72 -7.14 8.86
CA THR A 142 11.52 -6.41 7.61
C THR A 142 11.29 -4.93 7.93
N LEU A 143 12.08 -4.05 7.32
CA LEU A 143 11.89 -2.61 7.38
C LEU A 143 11.13 -2.17 6.12
N GLU A 144 10.00 -1.52 6.32
CA GLU A 144 9.14 -1.03 5.25
C GLU A 144 8.92 0.48 5.41
N GLY A 145 8.60 1.17 4.32
CA GLY A 145 8.25 2.58 4.35
C GLY A 145 9.18 3.47 3.56
N VAL A 146 9.29 4.74 3.95
CA VAL A 146 9.96 5.77 3.15
C VAL A 146 10.94 6.57 4.00
N VAL A 147 12.12 6.85 3.44
CA VAL A 147 13.17 7.70 4.03
C VAL A 147 13.67 8.73 3.02
N ASP A 148 14.30 9.80 3.51
CA ASP A 148 14.69 10.93 2.67
C ASP A 148 15.87 10.62 1.73
N ASN A 149 16.78 9.74 2.15
CA ASN A 149 18.01 9.46 1.42
C ASN A 149 18.55 8.04 1.67
N GLN A 150 19.51 7.64 0.84
CA GLN A 150 20.14 6.30 0.90
C GLN A 150 20.90 6.08 2.21
N THR A 151 21.56 7.10 2.75
CA THR A 151 22.31 7.00 4.01
C THR A 151 21.39 6.63 5.18
N ASP A 152 20.18 7.22 5.23
CA ASP A 152 19.20 6.90 6.27
C ASP A 152 18.67 5.46 6.13
N LYS A 153 18.43 5.01 4.87
CA LYS A 153 18.05 3.62 4.58
C LYS A 153 19.12 2.65 5.06
N ASP A 154 20.38 2.89 4.71
CA ASP A 154 21.50 2.02 5.07
C ASP A 154 21.71 2.03 6.60
N THR A 155 21.63 3.21 7.22
CA THR A 155 21.75 3.37 8.67
C THR A 155 20.66 2.57 9.40
N ALA A 156 19.40 2.66 8.97
CA ALA A 156 18.30 1.88 9.56
C ALA A 156 18.58 0.37 9.49
N GLY A 157 19.06 -0.11 8.34
CA GLY A 157 19.43 -1.51 8.15
C GLY A 157 20.59 -1.95 9.08
N ILE A 158 21.64 -1.16 9.16
CA ILE A 158 22.79 -1.41 10.06
C ILE A 158 22.35 -1.45 11.51
N ARG A 159 21.53 -0.49 11.94
CA ARG A 159 21.01 -0.43 13.32
C ARG A 159 20.13 -1.63 13.65
N ALA A 160 19.30 -2.09 12.71
CA ALA A 160 18.49 -3.29 12.88
C ALA A 160 19.34 -4.56 12.97
N ASN A 161 20.33 -4.73 12.10
CA ASN A 161 21.23 -5.88 12.11
C ASN A 161 22.08 -5.98 13.40
N GLY A 162 22.38 -4.85 14.03
CA GLY A 162 23.14 -4.80 15.29
C GLY A 162 22.36 -5.23 16.53
N VAL A 163 21.06 -5.54 16.42
CA VAL A 163 20.23 -5.94 17.56
C VAL A 163 20.39 -7.43 17.84
N SER A 164 20.82 -7.77 19.05
CA SER A 164 20.96 -9.16 19.50
C SER A 164 19.63 -9.89 19.46
N GLY A 165 19.61 -11.09 18.86
CA GLY A 165 18.42 -11.93 18.67
C GLY A 165 17.71 -11.72 17.35
N VAL A 166 18.18 -10.83 16.49
CA VAL A 166 17.73 -10.71 15.09
C VAL A 166 18.43 -11.78 14.26
N PHE A 167 17.65 -12.58 13.51
CA PHE A 167 18.20 -13.61 12.62
C PHE A 167 18.53 -13.07 11.24
N SER A 168 17.70 -12.17 10.73
CA SER A 168 17.96 -11.50 9.45
C SER A 168 17.23 -10.17 9.36
N VAL A 169 17.71 -9.27 8.49
CA VAL A 169 17.07 -7.99 8.20
C VAL A 169 16.87 -7.87 6.68
N THR A 170 15.62 -7.69 6.28
CA THR A 170 15.24 -7.28 4.91
C THR A 170 14.91 -5.79 4.93
N ASN A 171 15.66 -4.99 4.16
CA ASN A 171 15.49 -3.53 4.16
C ASN A 171 14.80 -3.06 2.86
N ASN A 172 13.49 -2.96 2.90
CA ASN A 172 12.64 -2.53 1.79
C ASN A 172 12.31 -1.02 1.83
N LEU A 173 13.01 -0.24 2.66
CA LEU A 173 12.80 1.20 2.71
C LEU A 173 12.99 1.82 1.33
N GLN A 174 12.06 2.67 0.93
CA GLN A 174 12.12 3.44 -0.30
C GLN A 174 12.75 4.79 -0.01
N VAL A 175 13.63 5.25 -0.91
CA VAL A 175 14.19 6.60 -0.85
C VAL A 175 13.30 7.53 -1.65
N VAL A 176 12.94 8.69 -1.08
CA VAL A 176 12.18 9.72 -1.79
C VAL A 176 12.94 10.11 -3.05
N LYS A 177 12.31 9.97 -4.22
CA LYS A 177 12.88 10.51 -5.46
C LYS A 177 12.74 12.03 -5.43
N SER A 178 13.88 12.70 -5.33
CA SER A 178 14.00 14.14 -5.56
C SER A 178 13.71 14.54 -7.01
#